data_e47dd9cf0b775a4f7e462fd16cabce78
#
_entry.id   e47dd9cf0b775a4f7e462fd16cabce78
#
_cell.length_a   1.000
_cell.length_b   1.000
_cell.length_c   1.000
_cell.angle_alpha   90.00
_cell.angle_beta   90.00
_cell.angle_gamma   90.00
#
_symmetry.space_group_name_H-M   'P 1'
#
loop_
_entity.id
_entity.type
_entity.pdbx_description
1 polymer ?
#
loop_
_entity_poly.entity_id
_entity_poly.type
_entity_poly.pdbx_seq_one_letter_code
_entity_poly.pdbx_strand_id
1 'polypeptide(L)'
;MTPTSATPRDADLRHGILHNRSQFLHQLLQVLLVGLTIGMTRTVVPALAESDFGVPKNSFMLLSAFVVAFGLVKGVMNFVAGRLSESIGRKKVLLYGWLAALPIPLMIWHAPNWNWMVAAMVLLGVNQGLTWSMTQTAKLDITRLEERGLTLGLNEFSGYVGVAIAGIITAYMASHFGARLGLLIFGLTVIVLALILTQLWVRDTLPWALAEAAKHAPGATQTLRPRYPTGISSTPTTGEIFALMSWRDKRLMALNQAGLVEKFVDALVWIFYPVFLYQQGVSLPNVGWIISFYGFTWGGLQLLTGRLSDRIGRHVLNVSGMWICGAGVAAMVLGEGMVWWAASSAISGFGMALLYPNLSAAVADISHPSWRGSAIGIYRFWRDLGYGIGALGLGLAAHVSGQIQSAFWFVALAMIASGSILWWLGEETHPGLNPMPPAADRE
;
A
#
# COMPACT_ATOMS: atom_id res chain seq x y z
N MET A 1 44.73 2.41 -6.35
CA MET A 1 43.92 3.56 -6.80
C MET A 1 42.46 3.13 -6.69
N THR A 2 41.79 3.49 -5.59
CA THR A 2 40.37 3.27 -5.36
C THR A 2 39.58 4.33 -6.12
N PRO A 3 38.54 3.99 -6.89
CA PRO A 3 37.69 4.99 -7.50
C PRO A 3 36.81 5.63 -6.38
N THR A 4 37.14 6.86 -6.02
CA THR A 4 36.28 7.74 -5.22
C THR A 4 34.95 7.89 -5.94
N SER A 5 33.88 7.34 -5.35
CA SER A 5 32.51 7.62 -5.74
C SER A 5 32.26 9.12 -5.52
N ALA A 6 32.27 9.90 -6.58
CA ALA A 6 31.95 11.30 -6.54
C ALA A 6 30.55 11.47 -5.93
N THR A 7 30.45 12.10 -4.77
CA THR A 7 29.21 12.60 -4.21
C THR A 7 28.60 13.60 -5.22
N PRO A 8 27.30 13.48 -5.58
CA PRO A 8 26.67 14.44 -6.47
C PRO A 8 26.82 15.86 -5.87
N ARG A 9 27.27 16.82 -6.67
CA ARG A 9 27.31 18.23 -6.26
C ARG A 9 25.87 18.69 -5.98
N ASP A 10 25.65 19.50 -4.96
CA ASP A 10 24.33 20.03 -4.54
C ASP A 10 23.49 20.64 -5.68
N ALA A 11 24.16 21.11 -6.76
CA ALA A 11 23.50 21.62 -7.97
C ALA A 11 22.70 20.58 -8.75
N ASP A 12 22.98 19.27 -8.57
CA ASP A 12 22.34 18.18 -9.33
C ASP A 12 21.09 17.59 -8.62
N LEU A 13 20.82 17.97 -7.36
CA LEU A 13 19.73 17.42 -6.54
C LEU A 13 18.44 18.25 -6.68
N ARG A 14 17.97 18.45 -7.91
CA ARG A 14 16.71 19.14 -8.17
C ARG A 14 15.52 18.21 -7.95
N HIS A 15 14.46 18.73 -7.31
CA HIS A 15 13.20 18.00 -7.13
C HIS A 15 12.26 18.26 -8.31
N GLY A 16 11.40 17.27 -8.60
CA GLY A 16 10.36 17.31 -9.62
C GLY A 16 10.39 16.10 -10.54
N ILE A 17 9.20 15.61 -10.91
CA ILE A 17 9.03 14.43 -11.79
C ILE A 17 9.78 14.61 -13.11
N LEU A 18 9.64 15.76 -13.75
CA LEU A 18 10.26 16.04 -15.06
C LEU A 18 11.79 16.10 -14.96
N HIS A 19 12.34 16.68 -13.88
CA HIS A 19 13.79 16.76 -13.67
C HIS A 19 14.41 15.38 -13.41
N ASN A 20 13.67 14.50 -12.74
CA ASN A 20 14.12 13.16 -12.34
C ASN A 20 13.41 12.07 -13.15
N ARG A 21 12.91 12.37 -14.36
CA ARG A 21 12.05 11.47 -15.16
C ARG A 21 12.59 10.06 -15.31
N SER A 22 13.89 9.90 -15.53
CA SER A 22 14.52 8.59 -15.68
C SER A 22 14.43 7.78 -14.39
N GLN A 23 14.83 8.36 -13.25
CA GLN A 23 14.74 7.68 -11.95
C GLN A 23 13.28 7.42 -11.54
N PHE A 24 12.39 8.37 -11.81
CA PHE A 24 10.97 8.21 -11.54
C PHE A 24 10.38 7.01 -12.31
N LEU A 25 10.69 6.88 -13.62
CA LEU A 25 10.26 5.75 -14.43
C LEU A 25 10.89 4.41 -13.99
N HIS A 26 12.18 4.41 -13.60
CA HIS A 26 12.80 3.22 -13.04
C HIS A 26 12.11 2.78 -11.74
N GLN A 27 11.72 3.70 -10.88
CA GLN A 27 10.98 3.41 -9.65
C GLN A 27 9.52 2.97 -9.93
N LEU A 28 8.89 3.46 -11.00
CA LEU A 28 7.58 2.94 -11.44
C LEU A 28 7.69 1.52 -11.97
N LEU A 29 8.73 1.23 -12.76
CA LEU A 29 9.00 -0.12 -13.21
C LEU A 29 9.27 -1.07 -12.03
N GLN A 30 10.01 -0.62 -11.01
CA GLN A 30 10.24 -1.42 -9.81
C GLN A 30 8.93 -1.77 -9.09
N VAL A 31 8.03 -0.81 -8.88
CA VAL A 31 6.75 -1.12 -8.21
C VAL A 31 5.82 -1.98 -9.07
N LEU A 32 5.91 -1.88 -10.39
CA LEU A 32 5.22 -2.81 -11.29
C LEU A 32 5.72 -4.25 -11.08
N LEU A 33 7.05 -4.44 -11.03
CA LEU A 33 7.66 -5.76 -10.75
C LEU A 33 7.28 -6.28 -9.36
N VAL A 34 7.19 -5.39 -8.35
CA VAL A 34 6.67 -5.74 -7.01
C VAL A 34 5.21 -6.19 -7.10
N GLY A 35 4.39 -5.52 -7.91
CA GLY A 35 3.02 -5.93 -8.19
C GLY A 35 2.94 -7.31 -8.85
N LEU A 36 3.84 -7.61 -9.80
CA LEU A 36 3.93 -8.93 -10.44
C LEU A 36 4.19 -10.04 -9.41
N THR A 37 5.04 -9.83 -8.41
CA THR A 37 5.34 -10.86 -7.41
C THR A 37 4.16 -11.17 -6.48
N ILE A 38 3.36 -10.18 -6.09
CA ILE A 38 2.15 -10.46 -5.29
C ILE A 38 1.03 -11.02 -6.17
N GLY A 39 0.90 -10.53 -7.40
CA GLY A 39 -0.13 -10.98 -8.34
C GLY A 39 -0.01 -12.46 -8.69
N MET A 40 1.21 -12.99 -8.85
CA MET A 40 1.43 -14.39 -9.17
C MET A 40 0.87 -15.34 -8.10
N THR A 41 0.88 -14.93 -6.84
CA THR A 41 0.40 -15.78 -5.73
C THR A 41 -1.11 -15.69 -5.52
N ARG A 42 -1.71 -14.54 -5.82
CA ARG A 42 -3.14 -14.29 -5.58
C ARG A 42 -4.06 -15.18 -6.41
N THR A 43 -3.71 -15.45 -7.64
CA THR A 43 -4.56 -16.20 -8.58
C THR A 43 -4.35 -17.71 -8.49
N VAL A 44 -3.09 -18.15 -8.45
CA VAL A 44 -2.76 -19.57 -8.60
C VAL A 44 -2.66 -20.30 -7.26
N VAL A 45 -2.17 -19.64 -6.20
CA VAL A 45 -1.98 -20.30 -4.90
C VAL A 45 -3.28 -20.80 -4.26
N PRO A 46 -4.42 -20.07 -4.29
CA PRO A 46 -5.68 -20.62 -3.79
C PRO A 46 -6.14 -21.88 -4.55
N ALA A 47 -5.91 -21.95 -5.87
CA ALA A 47 -6.22 -23.14 -6.65
C ALA A 47 -5.33 -24.33 -6.25
N LEU A 48 -4.03 -24.11 -5.99
CA LEU A 48 -3.12 -25.14 -5.48
C LEU A 48 -3.52 -25.66 -4.10
N ALA A 49 -4.13 -24.84 -3.25
CA ALA A 49 -4.57 -25.25 -1.92
C ALA A 49 -5.52 -26.45 -2.02
N GLU A 50 -6.47 -26.40 -2.94
CA GLU A 50 -7.43 -27.47 -3.14
C GLU A 50 -6.84 -28.64 -3.94
N SER A 51 -6.24 -28.36 -5.11
CA SER A 51 -5.80 -29.40 -6.05
C SER A 51 -4.63 -30.25 -5.54
N ASP A 52 -3.64 -29.60 -4.90
CA ASP A 52 -2.36 -30.24 -4.57
C ASP A 52 -2.25 -30.60 -3.08
N PHE A 53 -2.92 -29.86 -2.19
CA PHE A 53 -2.78 -30.01 -0.76
C PHE A 53 -4.06 -30.47 -0.05
N GLY A 54 -5.14 -30.73 -0.80
CA GLY A 54 -6.40 -31.22 -0.24
C GLY A 54 -7.03 -30.31 0.81
N VAL A 55 -6.74 -29.01 0.76
CA VAL A 55 -7.36 -28.02 1.66
C VAL A 55 -8.83 -27.89 1.28
N PRO A 56 -9.77 -28.16 2.20
CA PRO A 56 -11.19 -28.12 1.88
C PRO A 56 -11.64 -26.74 1.40
N LYS A 57 -12.52 -26.67 0.39
CA LYS A 57 -13.05 -25.42 -0.21
C LYS A 57 -13.61 -24.42 0.79
N ASN A 58 -14.09 -24.91 1.95
CA ASN A 58 -14.72 -24.10 3.00
C ASN A 58 -13.78 -23.84 4.18
N SER A 59 -12.48 -24.12 4.06
CA SER A 59 -11.50 -23.87 5.13
C SER A 59 -11.10 -22.40 5.17
N PHE A 60 -12.09 -21.51 5.43
CA PHE A 60 -11.86 -20.07 5.57
C PHE A 60 -10.76 -19.73 6.58
N MET A 61 -10.60 -20.52 7.65
CA MET A 61 -9.56 -20.30 8.63
C MET A 61 -8.14 -20.49 8.07
N LEU A 62 -7.91 -21.49 7.22
CA LEU A 62 -6.59 -21.73 6.62
C LEU A 62 -6.24 -20.63 5.59
N LEU A 63 -7.22 -20.20 4.81
CA LEU A 63 -7.04 -19.10 3.87
C LEU A 63 -6.91 -17.75 4.59
N SER A 64 -7.65 -17.54 5.69
CA SER A 64 -7.53 -16.35 6.51
C SER A 64 -6.19 -16.27 7.24
N ALA A 65 -5.72 -17.38 7.81
CA ALA A 65 -4.41 -17.45 8.47
C ALA A 65 -3.26 -17.04 7.52
N PHE A 66 -3.35 -17.43 6.25
CA PHE A 66 -2.42 -17.04 5.20
C PHE A 66 -2.40 -15.51 4.98
N VAL A 67 -3.58 -14.86 4.86
CA VAL A 67 -3.69 -13.41 4.69
C VAL A 67 -3.24 -12.67 5.94
N VAL A 68 -3.60 -13.17 7.12
CA VAL A 68 -3.18 -12.61 8.42
C VAL A 68 -1.67 -12.66 8.57
N ALA A 69 -1.04 -13.83 8.32
CA ALA A 69 0.41 -13.99 8.41
C ALA A 69 1.14 -13.07 7.42
N PHE A 70 0.69 -13.02 6.17
CA PHE A 70 1.23 -12.11 5.15
C PHE A 70 1.10 -10.63 5.56
N GLY A 71 -0.08 -10.20 5.99
CA GLY A 71 -0.35 -8.82 6.38
C GLY A 71 0.45 -8.38 7.59
N LEU A 72 0.55 -9.24 8.63
CA LEU A 72 1.33 -8.98 9.83
C LEU A 72 2.83 -8.83 9.50
N VAL A 73 3.40 -9.79 8.77
CA VAL A 73 4.82 -9.74 8.38
C VAL A 73 5.10 -8.54 7.49
N LYS A 74 4.24 -8.28 6.51
CA LYS A 74 4.37 -7.11 5.64
C LYS A 74 4.30 -5.81 6.43
N GLY A 75 3.37 -5.69 7.39
CA GLY A 75 3.26 -4.54 8.28
C GLY A 75 4.54 -4.29 9.06
N VAL A 76 5.05 -5.30 9.76
CA VAL A 76 6.31 -5.22 10.50
C VAL A 76 7.48 -4.85 9.58
N MET A 77 7.57 -5.45 8.39
CA MET A 77 8.65 -5.17 7.46
C MET A 77 8.56 -3.79 6.82
N ASN A 78 7.39 -3.19 6.68
CA ASN A 78 7.25 -1.79 6.29
C ASN A 78 7.89 -0.85 7.34
N PHE A 79 7.65 -1.12 8.63
CA PHE A 79 8.27 -0.37 9.71
C PHE A 79 9.80 -0.49 9.69
N VAL A 80 10.31 -1.71 9.56
CA VAL A 80 11.75 -2.00 9.44
C VAL A 80 12.34 -1.29 8.21
N ALA A 81 11.67 -1.38 7.07
CA ALA A 81 12.09 -0.75 5.82
C ALA A 81 12.22 0.77 5.96
N GLY A 82 11.23 1.41 6.58
CA GLY A 82 11.24 2.85 6.80
C GLY A 82 12.48 3.28 7.55
N ARG A 83 12.75 2.67 8.71
CA ARG A 83 13.91 3.03 9.56
C ARG A 83 15.24 2.67 8.91
N LEU A 84 15.33 1.46 8.36
CA LEU A 84 16.56 0.97 7.73
C LEU A 84 16.97 1.85 6.55
N SER A 85 15.99 2.35 5.79
CA SER A 85 16.24 3.19 4.62
C SER A 85 16.88 4.55 4.94
N GLU A 86 16.70 5.05 6.16
CA GLU A 86 17.33 6.30 6.61
C GLU A 86 18.82 6.11 6.96
N SER A 87 19.24 4.90 7.31
CA SER A 87 20.62 4.60 7.68
C SER A 87 21.46 4.08 6.51
N ILE A 88 20.91 3.18 5.68
CA ILE A 88 21.67 2.51 4.61
C ILE A 88 21.28 2.94 3.19
N GLY A 89 20.23 3.77 3.07
CA GLY A 89 19.68 4.25 1.78
C GLY A 89 18.55 3.39 1.23
N ARG A 90 17.77 3.98 0.31
CA ARG A 90 16.56 3.35 -0.26
C ARG A 90 16.91 2.19 -1.20
N LYS A 91 17.96 2.36 -2.00
CA LYS A 91 18.41 1.34 -2.96
C LYS A 91 18.81 0.04 -2.29
N LYS A 92 19.57 0.08 -1.19
CA LYS A 92 20.02 -1.12 -0.49
C LYS A 92 18.86 -1.89 0.11
N VAL A 93 17.89 -1.18 0.72
CA VAL A 93 16.69 -1.82 1.28
C VAL A 93 15.84 -2.47 0.19
N LEU A 94 15.70 -1.81 -0.97
CA LEU A 94 15.03 -2.38 -2.14
C LEU A 94 15.72 -3.68 -2.61
N LEU A 95 17.06 -3.68 -2.70
CA LEU A 95 17.85 -4.87 -3.04
C LEU A 95 17.63 -6.01 -2.05
N TYR A 96 17.67 -5.73 -0.74
CA TYR A 96 17.41 -6.74 0.29
C TYR A 96 16.00 -7.33 0.17
N GLY A 97 15.01 -6.50 -0.17
CA GLY A 97 13.66 -6.97 -0.44
C GLY A 97 13.61 -7.94 -1.63
N TRP A 98 14.33 -7.66 -2.71
CA TRP A 98 14.41 -8.55 -3.87
C TRP A 98 15.20 -9.83 -3.57
N LEU A 99 16.27 -9.76 -2.79
CA LEU A 99 17.03 -10.95 -2.36
C LEU A 99 16.15 -11.88 -1.49
N ALA A 100 15.32 -11.31 -0.60
CA ALA A 100 14.37 -12.08 0.20
C ALA A 100 13.28 -12.76 -0.65
N ALA A 101 13.02 -12.29 -1.87
CA ALA A 101 12.07 -12.90 -2.78
C ALA A 101 12.60 -14.13 -3.51
N LEU A 102 13.92 -14.27 -3.71
CA LEU A 102 14.53 -15.34 -4.51
C LEU A 102 14.10 -16.76 -4.09
N PRO A 103 13.98 -17.09 -2.78
CA PRO A 103 13.56 -18.42 -2.38
C PRO A 103 12.08 -18.73 -2.67
N ILE A 104 11.23 -17.71 -2.81
CA ILE A 104 9.76 -17.89 -2.89
C ILE A 104 9.34 -18.84 -4.01
N PRO A 105 9.72 -18.63 -5.28
CA PRO A 105 9.32 -19.53 -6.36
C PRO A 105 9.85 -20.97 -6.18
N LEU A 106 11.04 -21.11 -5.61
CA LEU A 106 11.65 -22.40 -5.31
C LEU A 106 10.89 -23.13 -4.19
N MET A 107 10.49 -22.41 -3.14
CA MET A 107 9.69 -22.95 -2.04
C MET A 107 8.32 -23.42 -2.53
N ILE A 108 7.67 -22.66 -3.42
CA ILE A 108 6.39 -23.03 -4.02
C ILE A 108 6.56 -24.29 -4.89
N TRP A 109 7.61 -24.35 -5.69
CA TRP A 109 7.91 -25.50 -6.55
C TRP A 109 8.10 -26.79 -5.75
N HIS A 110 8.89 -26.75 -4.67
CA HIS A 110 9.22 -27.90 -3.84
C HIS A 110 8.26 -28.13 -2.67
N ALA A 111 7.19 -27.33 -2.53
CA ALA A 111 6.28 -27.41 -1.39
C ALA A 111 5.71 -28.81 -1.17
N PRO A 112 6.06 -29.52 -0.08
CA PRO A 112 5.51 -30.85 0.20
C PRO A 112 4.13 -30.78 0.87
N ASN A 113 3.77 -29.64 1.47
CA ASN A 113 2.51 -29.43 2.16
C ASN A 113 2.14 -27.95 2.24
N TRP A 114 0.92 -27.67 2.72
CA TRP A 114 0.39 -26.30 2.84
C TRP A 114 1.22 -25.40 3.77
N ASN A 115 1.81 -25.91 4.83
CA ASN A 115 2.63 -25.10 5.73
C ASN A 115 3.87 -24.52 5.04
N TRP A 116 4.42 -25.24 4.05
CA TRP A 116 5.52 -24.74 3.23
C TRP A 116 5.10 -23.57 2.33
N MET A 117 3.87 -23.63 1.83
CA MET A 117 3.26 -22.51 1.10
C MET A 117 3.09 -21.29 2.01
N VAL A 118 2.61 -21.48 3.26
CA VAL A 118 2.49 -20.40 4.24
C VAL A 118 3.85 -19.77 4.52
N ALA A 119 4.91 -20.57 4.66
CA ALA A 119 6.29 -20.08 4.85
C ALA A 119 6.77 -19.24 3.63
N ALA A 120 6.46 -19.66 2.40
CA ALA A 120 6.75 -18.88 1.21
C ALA A 120 6.05 -17.51 1.23
N MET A 121 4.83 -17.45 1.78
CA MET A 121 4.08 -16.19 1.90
C MET A 121 4.59 -15.27 3.02
N VAL A 122 5.16 -15.82 4.06
CA VAL A 122 5.92 -15.02 5.05
C VAL A 122 7.07 -14.29 4.35
N LEU A 123 7.85 -14.98 3.52
CA LEU A 123 8.93 -14.35 2.73
C LEU A 123 8.37 -13.34 1.71
N LEU A 124 7.21 -13.60 1.11
CA LEU A 124 6.54 -12.62 0.25
C LEU A 124 6.15 -11.37 1.05
N GLY A 125 5.68 -11.53 2.29
CA GLY A 125 5.43 -10.41 3.21
C GLY A 125 6.68 -9.57 3.46
N VAL A 126 7.83 -10.22 3.68
CA VAL A 126 9.13 -9.54 3.82
C VAL A 126 9.46 -8.77 2.54
N ASN A 127 9.42 -9.42 1.37
CA ASN A 127 9.67 -8.77 0.09
C ASN A 127 8.76 -7.55 -0.11
N GLN A 128 7.45 -7.71 0.06
CA GLN A 128 6.46 -6.65 -0.18
C GLN A 128 6.63 -5.47 0.78
N GLY A 129 6.92 -5.73 2.05
CA GLY A 129 7.18 -4.69 3.06
C GLY A 129 8.42 -3.87 2.72
N LEU A 130 9.51 -4.51 2.32
CA LEU A 130 10.75 -3.82 1.97
C LEU A 130 10.63 -3.08 0.62
N THR A 131 10.14 -3.75 -0.44
CA THR A 131 10.20 -3.22 -1.80
C THR A 131 9.14 -2.17 -2.08
N TRP A 132 7.87 -2.41 -1.73
CA TRP A 132 6.78 -1.46 -2.01
C TRP A 132 7.00 -0.14 -1.27
N SER A 133 7.41 -0.19 0.01
CA SER A 133 7.72 1.01 0.79
C SER A 133 8.87 1.79 0.19
N MET A 134 9.92 1.13 -0.29
CA MET A 134 11.08 1.81 -0.87
C MET A 134 10.77 2.46 -2.20
N THR A 135 10.00 1.81 -3.08
CA THR A 135 9.60 2.43 -4.35
C THR A 135 8.74 3.67 -4.14
N GLN A 136 7.89 3.67 -3.10
CA GLN A 136 7.07 4.82 -2.71
C GLN A 136 7.94 5.95 -2.15
N THR A 137 8.77 5.65 -1.14
CA THR A 137 9.65 6.63 -0.49
C THR A 137 10.63 7.25 -1.47
N ALA A 138 11.27 6.43 -2.31
CA ALA A 138 12.22 6.92 -3.29
C ALA A 138 11.61 7.90 -4.30
N LYS A 139 10.36 7.71 -4.71
CA LYS A 139 9.67 8.67 -5.58
C LYS A 139 9.31 9.96 -4.85
N LEU A 140 8.89 9.88 -3.59
CA LEU A 140 8.63 11.06 -2.76
C LEU A 140 9.88 11.91 -2.53
N ASP A 141 11.05 11.27 -2.39
CA ASP A 141 12.31 12.00 -2.19
C ASP A 141 12.71 12.86 -3.38
N ILE A 142 12.40 12.45 -4.62
CA ILE A 142 12.81 13.15 -5.86
C ILE A 142 11.72 14.04 -6.45
N THR A 143 10.52 14.09 -5.88
CA THR A 143 9.39 14.88 -6.39
C THR A 143 9.15 16.12 -5.54
N ARG A 144 8.44 17.11 -6.12
CA ARG A 144 8.05 18.33 -5.42
C ARG A 144 6.87 18.06 -4.48
N LEU A 145 6.64 18.94 -3.54
CA LEU A 145 5.52 18.86 -2.59
C LEU A 145 4.17 18.81 -3.31
N GLU A 146 4.01 19.63 -4.36
CA GLU A 146 2.78 19.74 -5.14
C GLU A 146 2.52 18.53 -6.06
N GLU A 147 3.52 17.68 -6.27
CA GLU A 147 3.44 16.49 -7.14
C GLU A 147 3.21 15.18 -6.35
N ARG A 148 3.10 15.24 -5.02
CA ARG A 148 3.06 14.03 -4.17
C ARG A 148 1.83 13.17 -4.41
N GLY A 149 0.67 13.77 -4.59
CA GLY A 149 -0.56 13.03 -4.88
C GLY A 149 -0.47 12.30 -6.21
N LEU A 150 -0.03 12.97 -7.27
CA LEU A 150 0.22 12.34 -8.57
C LEU A 150 1.28 11.23 -8.46
N THR A 151 2.38 11.49 -7.74
CA THR A 151 3.47 10.53 -7.52
C THR A 151 2.96 9.24 -6.88
N LEU A 152 2.13 9.35 -5.86
CA LEU A 152 1.58 8.20 -5.15
C LEU A 152 0.47 7.53 -5.95
N GLY A 153 -0.36 8.28 -6.66
CA GLY A 153 -1.33 7.73 -7.60
C GLY A 153 -0.67 6.88 -8.69
N LEU A 154 0.41 7.38 -9.30
CA LEU A 154 1.21 6.64 -10.29
C LEU A 154 1.89 5.41 -9.68
N ASN A 155 2.38 5.51 -8.42
CA ASN A 155 2.97 4.38 -7.71
C ASN A 155 1.97 3.24 -7.55
N GLU A 156 0.81 3.54 -7.00
CA GLU A 156 -0.19 2.52 -6.71
C GLU A 156 -0.79 1.95 -7.99
N PHE A 157 -1.13 2.80 -8.97
CA PHE A 157 -1.58 2.36 -10.29
C PHE A 157 -0.60 1.37 -10.93
N SER A 158 0.70 1.72 -11.00
CA SER A 158 1.72 0.86 -11.58
C SER A 158 1.83 -0.48 -10.86
N GLY A 159 1.79 -0.48 -9.52
CA GLY A 159 1.80 -1.70 -8.71
C GLY A 159 0.59 -2.60 -8.99
N TYR A 160 -0.62 -2.04 -9.03
CA TYR A 160 -1.84 -2.81 -9.30
C TYR A 160 -1.97 -3.27 -10.75
N VAL A 161 -1.45 -2.52 -11.71
CA VAL A 161 -1.28 -3.01 -13.10
C VAL A 161 -0.38 -4.25 -13.12
N GLY A 162 0.72 -4.24 -12.36
CA GLY A 162 1.57 -5.42 -12.20
C GLY A 162 0.80 -6.60 -11.61
N VAL A 163 -0.01 -6.39 -10.56
CA VAL A 163 -0.85 -7.45 -9.97
C VAL A 163 -1.80 -8.06 -11.00
N ALA A 164 -2.47 -7.23 -11.80
CA ALA A 164 -3.43 -7.69 -12.82
C ALA A 164 -2.73 -8.48 -13.94
N ILE A 165 -1.61 -7.96 -14.47
CA ILE A 165 -0.81 -8.62 -15.50
C ILE A 165 -0.33 -10.00 -15.00
N ALA A 166 0.19 -10.08 -13.78
CA ALA A 166 0.65 -11.33 -13.20
C ALA A 166 -0.47 -12.37 -13.12
N GLY A 167 -1.67 -11.95 -12.68
CA GLY A 167 -2.82 -12.84 -12.61
C GLY A 167 -3.13 -13.52 -13.96
N ILE A 168 -3.13 -12.73 -15.04
CA ILE A 168 -3.39 -13.23 -16.40
C ILE A 168 -2.27 -14.17 -16.86
N ILE A 169 -1.01 -13.73 -16.76
CA ILE A 169 0.14 -14.51 -17.26
C ILE A 169 0.27 -15.82 -16.47
N THR A 170 0.17 -15.77 -15.14
CA THR A 170 0.36 -16.98 -14.32
C THR A 170 -0.80 -17.97 -14.46
N ALA A 171 -2.04 -17.51 -14.65
CA ALA A 171 -3.17 -18.38 -14.97
C ALA A 171 -2.96 -19.10 -16.32
N TYR A 172 -2.49 -18.36 -17.34
CA TYR A 172 -2.13 -18.95 -18.64
C TYR A 172 -1.00 -19.97 -18.51
N MET A 173 0.08 -19.62 -17.81
CA MET A 173 1.22 -20.53 -17.59
C MET A 173 0.80 -21.77 -16.79
N ALA A 174 -0.06 -21.61 -15.79
CA ALA A 174 -0.57 -22.73 -15.00
C ALA A 174 -1.36 -23.73 -15.84
N SER A 175 -2.16 -23.25 -16.79
CA SER A 175 -2.94 -24.12 -17.68
C SER A 175 -2.10 -24.88 -18.71
N HIS A 176 -0.93 -24.35 -19.12
CA HIS A 176 -0.10 -24.98 -20.18
C HIS A 176 1.09 -25.76 -19.63
N PHE A 177 1.70 -25.31 -18.52
CA PHE A 177 2.92 -25.89 -17.95
C PHE A 177 2.70 -26.51 -16.56
N GLY A 178 1.49 -26.39 -16.02
CA GLY A 178 1.19 -26.72 -14.62
C GLY A 178 1.51 -25.56 -13.68
N ALA A 179 0.74 -25.46 -12.60
CA ALA A 179 0.76 -24.32 -11.71
C ALA A 179 2.13 -24.07 -11.06
N ARG A 180 2.79 -25.13 -10.53
CA ARG A 180 4.08 -25.00 -9.84
C ARG A 180 5.20 -24.56 -10.77
N LEU A 181 5.32 -25.18 -11.96
CA LEU A 181 6.34 -24.82 -12.93
C LEU A 181 6.11 -23.41 -13.50
N GLY A 182 4.85 -23.08 -13.78
CA GLY A 182 4.49 -21.73 -14.24
C GLY A 182 4.89 -20.65 -13.22
N LEU A 183 4.61 -20.86 -11.93
CA LEU A 183 5.00 -19.93 -10.85
C LEU A 183 6.52 -19.88 -10.65
N LEU A 184 7.24 -21.00 -10.82
CA LEU A 184 8.68 -21.04 -10.73
C LEU A 184 9.32 -20.17 -11.81
N ILE A 185 8.99 -20.43 -13.08
CA ILE A 185 9.55 -19.69 -14.23
C ILE A 185 9.20 -18.21 -14.13
N PHE A 186 7.92 -17.87 -13.94
CA PHE A 186 7.47 -16.51 -13.86
C PHE A 186 8.12 -15.75 -12.69
N GLY A 187 8.09 -16.36 -11.49
CA GLY A 187 8.63 -15.74 -10.29
C GLY A 187 10.14 -15.48 -10.36
N LEU A 188 10.92 -16.47 -10.80
CA LEU A 188 12.37 -16.29 -10.97
C LEU A 188 12.68 -15.24 -12.03
N THR A 189 11.98 -15.24 -13.16
CA THR A 189 12.17 -14.24 -14.22
C THR A 189 11.93 -12.82 -13.70
N VAL A 190 10.82 -12.58 -13.00
CA VAL A 190 10.48 -11.26 -12.46
C VAL A 190 11.49 -10.82 -11.40
N ILE A 191 11.86 -11.71 -10.46
CA ILE A 191 12.75 -11.38 -9.36
C ILE A 191 14.18 -11.09 -9.83
N VAL A 192 14.72 -11.95 -10.73
CA VAL A 192 16.05 -11.75 -11.28
C VAL A 192 16.12 -10.48 -12.12
N LEU A 193 15.10 -10.23 -12.96
CA LEU A 193 14.99 -8.99 -13.72
C LEU A 193 14.96 -7.77 -12.78
N ALA A 194 14.17 -7.82 -11.72
CA ALA A 194 14.07 -6.74 -10.75
C ALA A 194 15.39 -6.47 -10.03
N LEU A 195 16.13 -7.51 -9.64
CA LEU A 195 17.48 -7.39 -9.06
C LEU A 195 18.45 -6.71 -10.01
N ILE A 196 18.52 -7.17 -11.27
CA ILE A 196 19.39 -6.60 -12.30
C ILE A 196 19.06 -5.13 -12.53
N LEU A 197 17.77 -4.80 -12.73
CA LEU A 197 17.35 -3.42 -12.97
C LEU A 197 17.58 -2.52 -11.75
N THR A 198 17.37 -3.04 -10.53
CA THR A 198 17.68 -2.29 -9.31
C THR A 198 19.17 -1.99 -9.23
N GLN A 199 20.01 -2.97 -9.50
CA GLN A 199 21.47 -2.81 -9.42
C GLN A 199 21.97 -1.80 -10.45
N LEU A 200 21.51 -1.91 -11.70
CA LEU A 200 22.03 -1.12 -12.82
C LEU A 200 21.43 0.28 -12.93
N TRP A 201 20.11 0.43 -12.72
CA TRP A 201 19.39 1.65 -13.08
C TRP A 201 18.88 2.45 -11.89
N VAL A 202 18.58 1.82 -10.77
CA VAL A 202 18.07 2.54 -9.59
C VAL A 202 19.22 3.26 -8.89
N ARG A 203 19.05 4.56 -8.66
CA ARG A 203 19.93 5.37 -7.81
C ARG A 203 19.37 5.46 -6.40
N ASP A 204 20.24 5.66 -5.41
CA ASP A 204 19.80 5.95 -4.06
C ASP A 204 19.27 7.37 -3.99
N THR A 205 18.09 7.54 -3.37
CA THR A 205 17.41 8.84 -3.28
C THR A 205 17.54 9.50 -1.90
N LEU A 206 18.22 8.87 -0.95
CA LEU A 206 18.49 9.48 0.37
C LEU A 206 19.15 10.87 0.27
N PRO A 207 20.08 11.15 -0.66
CA PRO A 207 20.66 12.50 -0.80
C PRO A 207 19.63 13.59 -1.11
N TRP A 208 18.58 13.29 -1.90
CA TRP A 208 17.48 14.25 -2.16
C TRP A 208 16.68 14.56 -0.92
N ALA A 209 16.36 13.54 -0.10
CA ALA A 209 15.65 13.73 1.17
C ALA A 209 16.46 14.58 2.14
N LEU A 210 17.78 14.36 2.24
CA LEU A 210 18.68 15.14 3.08
C LEU A 210 18.84 16.58 2.59
N ALA A 211 18.92 16.79 1.28
CA ALA A 211 18.96 18.13 0.67
C ALA A 211 17.64 18.90 0.89
N GLU A 212 16.49 18.22 0.83
CA GLU A 212 15.20 18.80 1.21
C GLU A 212 15.16 19.16 2.70
N ALA A 213 15.64 18.26 3.57
CA ALA A 213 15.70 18.50 5.01
C ALA A 213 16.56 19.74 5.35
N ALA A 214 17.70 19.92 4.68
CA ALA A 214 18.57 21.08 4.87
C ALA A 214 17.88 22.42 4.51
N LYS A 215 17.00 22.43 3.51
CA LYS A 215 16.19 23.61 3.14
C LYS A 215 15.13 23.97 4.19
N HIS A 216 14.75 23.02 5.05
CA HIS A 216 13.77 23.22 6.10
C HIS A 216 14.42 23.49 7.47
N ALA A 217 15.74 23.65 7.53
CA ALA A 217 16.46 23.99 8.75
C ALA A 217 16.02 25.37 9.29
N PRO A 218 16.11 25.64 10.62
CA PRO A 218 15.82 26.93 11.20
C PRO A 218 16.66 28.03 10.54
N GLY A 219 16.01 29.10 10.08
CA GLY A 219 16.68 30.22 9.39
C GLY A 219 16.67 30.16 7.85
N ALA A 220 16.23 29.07 7.22
CA ALA A 220 16.08 29.01 5.77
C ALA A 220 14.88 29.84 5.29
N THR A 221 15.09 30.68 4.27
CA THR A 221 14.02 31.47 3.63
C THR A 221 13.23 30.56 2.68
N GLN A 222 11.98 30.22 3.02
CA GLN A 222 11.09 29.47 2.17
C GLN A 222 9.69 30.06 2.10
N THR A 223 9.13 30.07 0.89
CA THR A 223 7.77 30.58 0.61
C THR A 223 6.66 29.60 0.99
N LEU A 224 6.95 28.28 1.00
CA LEU A 224 5.99 27.23 1.37
C LEU A 224 6.63 26.32 2.43
N ARG A 225 6.11 26.37 3.65
CA ARG A 225 6.57 25.50 4.75
C ARG A 225 5.46 24.53 5.13
N PRO A 226 5.71 23.20 5.04
CA PRO A 226 4.81 22.21 5.62
C PRO A 226 4.66 22.40 7.13
N ARG A 227 3.46 22.13 7.66
CA ARG A 227 3.20 22.13 9.10
C ARG A 227 3.71 20.85 9.76
N TYR A 228 5.02 20.74 9.92
CA TYR A 228 5.60 19.60 10.63
C TYR A 228 5.14 19.54 12.10
N PRO A 229 5.04 18.32 12.67
CA PRO A 229 4.76 18.18 14.09
C PRO A 229 5.78 18.91 14.96
N THR A 230 5.31 19.49 16.06
CA THR A 230 6.15 20.15 17.06
C THR A 230 6.47 19.19 18.21
N GLY A 231 7.48 19.51 19.02
CA GLY A 231 7.84 18.71 20.20
C GLY A 231 8.58 17.40 19.90
N ILE A 232 9.22 17.31 18.73
CA ILE A 232 10.13 16.22 18.35
C ILE A 232 11.57 16.76 18.28
N SER A 233 12.55 15.94 18.66
CA SER A 233 13.96 16.32 18.61
C SER A 233 14.44 16.50 17.16
N SER A 234 15.58 17.20 16.95
CA SER A 234 16.18 17.36 15.61
C SER A 234 16.66 16.03 15.02
N THR A 235 16.99 15.05 15.87
CA THR A 235 17.38 13.70 15.54
C THR A 235 16.51 12.69 16.30
N PRO A 236 15.24 12.49 15.88
CA PRO A 236 14.32 11.70 16.66
C PRO A 236 14.67 10.22 16.66
N THR A 237 14.50 9.58 17.80
CA THR A 237 14.60 8.14 17.93
C THR A 237 13.41 7.44 17.25
N THR A 238 13.57 6.17 16.92
CA THR A 238 12.48 5.35 16.34
C THR A 238 11.24 5.34 17.22
N GLY A 239 11.41 5.26 18.55
CA GLY A 239 10.30 5.28 19.51
C GLY A 239 9.57 6.62 19.55
N GLU A 240 10.29 7.74 19.42
CA GLU A 240 9.69 9.08 19.35
C GLU A 240 8.85 9.25 18.08
N ILE A 241 9.36 8.81 16.91
CA ILE A 241 8.62 8.85 15.65
C ILE A 241 7.38 7.96 15.75
N PHE A 242 7.52 6.74 16.29
CA PHE A 242 6.41 5.81 16.44
C PHE A 242 5.31 6.38 17.36
N ALA A 243 5.70 6.93 18.50
CA ALA A 243 4.77 7.58 19.42
C ALA A 243 4.10 8.81 18.81
N LEU A 244 4.86 9.64 18.08
CA LEU A 244 4.34 10.80 17.37
C LEU A 244 3.27 10.39 16.36
N MET A 245 3.59 9.42 15.51
CA MET A 245 2.71 8.91 14.45
C MET A 245 1.45 8.25 15.01
N SER A 246 1.57 7.52 16.12
CA SER A 246 0.51 6.62 16.59
C SER A 246 -0.47 7.27 17.55
N TRP A 247 -0.05 8.24 18.39
CA TRP A 247 -0.91 8.84 19.43
C TRP A 247 -0.59 10.26 19.88
N ARG A 248 0.62 10.82 19.64
CA ARG A 248 0.96 12.17 20.09
C ARG A 248 0.44 13.27 19.17
N ASP A 249 0.59 13.12 17.86
CA ASP A 249 0.04 14.06 16.88
C ASP A 249 -1.32 13.52 16.38
N LYS A 250 -2.38 14.28 16.68
CA LYS A 250 -3.77 13.88 16.36
C LYS A 250 -4.01 13.69 14.86
N ARG A 251 -3.32 14.48 14.01
CA ARG A 251 -3.42 14.41 12.54
C ARG A 251 -2.85 13.10 12.03
N LEU A 252 -1.61 12.76 12.48
CA LEU A 252 -0.94 11.52 12.11
C LEU A 252 -1.68 10.30 12.65
N MET A 253 -2.18 10.36 13.89
CA MET A 253 -3.02 9.32 14.47
C MET A 253 -4.29 9.10 13.63
N ALA A 254 -4.96 10.19 13.22
CA ALA A 254 -6.16 10.11 12.39
C ALA A 254 -5.87 9.49 11.01
N LEU A 255 -4.74 9.82 10.38
CA LEU A 255 -4.31 9.22 9.11
C LEU A 255 -3.95 7.74 9.27
N ASN A 256 -3.27 7.37 10.35
CA ASN A 256 -2.87 5.98 10.60
C ASN A 256 -4.09 5.07 10.86
N GLN A 257 -5.06 5.52 11.67
CA GLN A 257 -6.27 4.74 11.91
C GLN A 257 -7.11 4.62 10.64
N ALA A 258 -7.19 5.67 9.79
CA ALA A 258 -7.88 5.60 8.52
C ALA A 258 -7.21 4.58 7.58
N GLY A 259 -5.87 4.58 7.50
CA GLY A 259 -5.12 3.58 6.76
C GLY A 259 -5.32 2.15 7.28
N LEU A 260 -5.43 1.96 8.59
CA LEU A 260 -5.73 0.65 9.18
C LEU A 260 -7.12 0.16 8.77
N VAL A 261 -8.14 1.03 8.90
CA VAL A 261 -9.54 0.67 8.65
C VAL A 261 -9.82 0.46 7.16
N GLU A 262 -9.15 1.18 6.24
CA GLU A 262 -9.32 0.94 4.80
C GLU A 262 -9.03 -0.51 4.40
N LYS A 263 -8.12 -1.21 5.11
CA LYS A 263 -7.76 -2.60 4.82
C LYS A 263 -8.82 -3.62 5.26
N PHE A 264 -9.78 -3.22 6.05
CA PHE A 264 -10.94 -4.05 6.34
C PHE A 264 -11.76 -4.30 5.09
N VAL A 265 -11.84 -3.30 4.19
CA VAL A 265 -12.54 -3.43 2.90
C VAL A 265 -11.84 -4.45 2.01
N ASP A 266 -10.51 -4.40 1.91
CA ASP A 266 -9.75 -5.39 1.13
C ASP A 266 -9.97 -6.82 1.67
N ALA A 267 -9.93 -7.01 2.99
CA ALA A 267 -10.20 -8.31 3.61
C ALA A 267 -11.63 -8.79 3.32
N LEU A 268 -12.63 -7.89 3.38
CA LEU A 268 -14.02 -8.18 3.07
C LEU A 268 -14.19 -8.62 1.61
N VAL A 269 -13.65 -7.85 0.67
CA VAL A 269 -13.77 -8.12 -0.78
C VAL A 269 -13.12 -9.46 -1.16
N TRP A 270 -12.01 -9.81 -0.53
CA TRP A 270 -11.31 -11.04 -0.87
C TRP A 270 -11.95 -12.29 -0.29
N ILE A 271 -12.49 -12.21 0.92
CA ILE A 271 -12.98 -13.37 1.66
C ILE A 271 -14.51 -13.47 1.59
N PHE A 272 -15.22 -12.37 1.88
CA PHE A 272 -16.66 -12.40 2.13
C PHE A 272 -17.51 -12.07 0.90
N TYR A 273 -17.04 -11.22 -0.04
CA TYR A 273 -17.79 -10.92 -1.27
C TYR A 273 -18.13 -12.19 -2.07
N PRO A 274 -17.16 -13.07 -2.38
CA PRO A 274 -17.46 -14.31 -3.10
C PRO A 274 -18.50 -15.15 -2.36
N VAL A 275 -18.32 -15.35 -1.05
CA VAL A 275 -19.20 -16.20 -0.24
C VAL A 275 -20.63 -15.64 -0.20
N PHE A 276 -20.77 -14.34 0.04
CA PHE A 276 -22.06 -13.65 0.05
C PHE A 276 -22.79 -13.82 -1.30
N LEU A 277 -22.11 -13.52 -2.40
CA LEU A 277 -22.69 -13.61 -3.74
C LEU A 277 -23.07 -15.05 -4.11
N TYR A 278 -22.29 -16.06 -3.71
CA TYR A 278 -22.66 -17.46 -3.87
C TYR A 278 -23.92 -17.83 -3.10
N GLN A 279 -24.06 -17.34 -1.87
CA GLN A 279 -25.29 -17.54 -1.08
C GLN A 279 -26.52 -16.92 -1.73
N GLN A 280 -26.32 -15.85 -2.52
CA GLN A 280 -27.38 -15.22 -3.32
C GLN A 280 -27.62 -15.93 -4.68
N GLY A 281 -26.98 -17.09 -4.94
CA GLY A 281 -27.15 -17.86 -6.17
C GLY A 281 -26.42 -17.30 -7.40
N VAL A 282 -25.47 -16.38 -7.20
CA VAL A 282 -24.69 -15.79 -8.31
C VAL A 282 -23.66 -16.80 -8.83
N SER A 283 -23.61 -17.00 -10.15
CA SER A 283 -22.65 -17.91 -10.77
C SER A 283 -21.21 -17.40 -10.63
N LEU A 284 -20.24 -18.31 -10.61
CA LEU A 284 -18.80 -18.00 -10.44
C LEU A 284 -18.27 -16.94 -11.42
N PRO A 285 -18.57 -16.97 -12.73
CA PRO A 285 -18.13 -15.92 -13.64
C PRO A 285 -18.68 -14.55 -13.26
N ASN A 286 -19.94 -14.49 -12.82
CA ASN A 286 -20.60 -13.25 -12.44
C ASN A 286 -20.05 -12.69 -11.11
N VAL A 287 -19.71 -13.54 -10.15
CA VAL A 287 -18.98 -13.15 -8.93
C VAL A 287 -17.66 -12.48 -9.29
N GLY A 288 -16.92 -13.09 -10.22
CA GLY A 288 -15.66 -12.52 -10.74
C GLY A 288 -15.86 -11.13 -11.34
N TRP A 289 -16.91 -10.94 -12.16
CA TRP A 289 -17.24 -9.64 -12.74
C TRP A 289 -17.57 -8.58 -11.67
N ILE A 290 -18.42 -8.90 -10.70
CA ILE A 290 -18.80 -7.97 -9.61
C ILE A 290 -17.56 -7.53 -8.84
N ILE A 291 -16.67 -8.45 -8.46
CA ILE A 291 -15.43 -8.12 -7.74
C ILE A 291 -14.47 -7.30 -8.63
N SER A 292 -14.46 -7.58 -9.92
CA SER A 292 -13.62 -6.84 -10.87
C SER A 292 -14.00 -5.36 -10.96
N PHE A 293 -15.28 -5.01 -10.81
CA PHE A 293 -15.70 -3.61 -10.78
C PHE A 293 -15.08 -2.83 -9.61
N TYR A 294 -14.93 -3.45 -8.44
CA TYR A 294 -14.17 -2.85 -7.34
C TYR A 294 -12.72 -2.57 -7.75
N GLY A 295 -12.03 -3.58 -8.29
CA GLY A 295 -10.62 -3.47 -8.67
C GLY A 295 -10.37 -2.47 -9.80
N PHE A 296 -11.20 -2.47 -10.85
CA PHE A 296 -11.07 -1.55 -11.98
C PHE A 296 -11.33 -0.10 -11.57
N THR A 297 -12.36 0.14 -10.77
CA THR A 297 -12.69 1.47 -10.30
C THR A 297 -11.59 1.99 -9.37
N TRP A 298 -11.19 1.18 -8.40
CA TRP A 298 -10.10 1.51 -7.48
C TRP A 298 -8.78 1.74 -8.22
N GLY A 299 -8.32 0.78 -9.00
CA GLY A 299 -7.02 0.87 -9.69
C GLY A 299 -6.98 1.97 -10.75
N GLY A 300 -8.00 2.02 -11.62
CA GLY A 300 -8.04 2.97 -12.74
C GLY A 300 -8.15 4.44 -12.31
N LEU A 301 -8.93 4.72 -11.27
CA LEU A 301 -9.16 6.10 -10.84
C LEU A 301 -8.03 6.69 -9.97
N GLN A 302 -7.09 5.91 -9.48
CA GLN A 302 -5.97 6.41 -8.65
C GLN A 302 -5.11 7.47 -9.35
N LEU A 303 -4.99 7.39 -10.68
CA LEU A 303 -4.28 8.41 -11.47
C LEU A 303 -4.97 9.77 -11.41
N LEU A 304 -6.30 9.74 -11.47
CA LEU A 304 -7.11 10.96 -11.44
C LEU A 304 -7.21 11.52 -10.03
N THR A 305 -7.48 10.67 -9.04
CA THR A 305 -7.68 11.08 -7.64
C THR A 305 -6.39 11.56 -6.99
N GLY A 306 -5.24 10.95 -7.30
CA GLY A 306 -3.94 11.44 -6.86
C GLY A 306 -3.66 12.86 -7.37
N ARG A 307 -3.85 13.11 -8.67
CA ARG A 307 -3.69 14.44 -9.25
C ARG A 307 -4.73 15.43 -8.75
N LEU A 308 -5.96 14.99 -8.53
CA LEU A 308 -7.03 15.82 -7.99
C LEU A 308 -6.67 16.30 -6.58
N SER A 309 -6.07 15.44 -5.76
CA SER A 309 -5.66 15.79 -4.40
C SER A 309 -4.54 16.85 -4.35
N ASP A 310 -3.71 16.94 -5.38
CA ASP A 310 -2.72 18.02 -5.49
C ASP A 310 -3.36 19.40 -5.79
N ARG A 311 -4.63 19.42 -6.23
CA ARG A 311 -5.37 20.66 -6.57
C ARG A 311 -6.36 21.08 -5.51
N ILE A 312 -7.14 20.14 -4.96
CA ILE A 312 -8.25 20.45 -4.03
C ILE A 312 -7.94 20.05 -2.59
N GLY A 313 -6.79 19.42 -2.33
CA GLY A 313 -6.33 19.00 -1.01
C GLY A 313 -6.53 17.52 -0.71
N ARG A 314 -5.92 17.08 0.40
CA ARG A 314 -5.91 15.69 0.84
C ARG A 314 -7.10 15.36 1.74
N HIS A 315 -7.43 16.30 2.64
CA HIS A 315 -8.35 16.05 3.76
C HIS A 315 -9.76 15.68 3.27
N VAL A 316 -10.34 16.51 2.40
CA VAL A 316 -11.70 16.29 1.89
C VAL A 316 -11.79 14.98 1.11
N LEU A 317 -10.78 14.65 0.29
CA LEU A 317 -10.77 13.40 -0.48
C LEU A 317 -10.64 12.17 0.42
N ASN A 318 -9.80 12.23 1.44
CA ASN A 318 -9.64 11.13 2.38
C ASN A 318 -10.94 10.88 3.17
N VAL A 319 -11.58 11.92 3.69
CA VAL A 319 -12.84 11.79 4.43
C VAL A 319 -13.99 11.28 3.55
N SER A 320 -14.20 11.93 2.39
CA SER A 320 -15.24 11.52 1.45
C SER A 320 -15.02 10.10 0.93
N GLY A 321 -13.75 9.72 0.67
CA GLY A 321 -13.38 8.36 0.28
C GLY A 321 -13.78 7.31 1.31
N MET A 322 -13.55 7.58 2.62
CA MET A 322 -13.97 6.69 3.70
C MET A 322 -15.50 6.52 3.73
N TRP A 323 -16.25 7.63 3.65
CA TRP A 323 -17.71 7.59 3.70
C TRP A 323 -18.32 6.93 2.45
N ILE A 324 -17.84 7.27 1.26
CA ILE A 324 -18.32 6.68 0.00
C ILE A 324 -18.02 5.18 -0.03
N CYS A 325 -16.83 4.76 0.40
CA CYS A 325 -16.47 3.35 0.47
C CYS A 325 -17.36 2.61 1.46
N GLY A 326 -17.57 3.16 2.67
CA GLY A 326 -18.48 2.61 3.67
C GLY A 326 -19.93 2.48 3.17
N ALA A 327 -20.43 3.50 2.46
CA ALA A 327 -21.74 3.47 1.84
C ALA A 327 -21.86 2.38 0.74
N GLY A 328 -20.82 2.24 -0.10
CA GLY A 328 -20.76 1.19 -1.12
C GLY A 328 -20.77 -0.23 -0.51
N VAL A 329 -20.02 -0.43 0.58
CA VAL A 329 -20.03 -1.70 1.33
C VAL A 329 -21.40 -1.99 1.94
N ALA A 330 -22.06 -0.99 2.56
CA ALA A 330 -23.42 -1.13 3.09
C ALA A 330 -24.42 -1.44 1.97
N ALA A 331 -24.32 -0.75 0.84
CA ALA A 331 -25.19 -0.97 -0.31
C ALA A 331 -25.17 -2.42 -0.82
N MET A 332 -24.02 -3.12 -0.69
CA MET A 332 -23.88 -4.50 -1.13
C MET A 332 -24.90 -5.44 -0.50
N VAL A 333 -25.32 -5.19 0.74
CA VAL A 333 -26.27 -6.02 1.48
C VAL A 333 -27.69 -5.39 1.59
N LEU A 334 -27.88 -4.18 1.06
CA LEU A 334 -29.16 -3.47 1.10
C LEU A 334 -30.05 -3.70 -0.13
N GLY A 335 -29.50 -4.30 -1.19
CA GLY A 335 -30.23 -4.57 -2.42
C GLY A 335 -29.77 -5.84 -3.10
N GLU A 336 -30.45 -6.21 -4.16
CA GLU A 336 -30.25 -7.47 -4.88
C GLU A 336 -30.08 -7.26 -6.38
N GLY A 337 -29.44 -8.22 -7.02
CA GLY A 337 -29.28 -8.28 -8.47
C GLY A 337 -27.91 -7.80 -8.96
N MET A 338 -27.55 -8.29 -10.15
CA MET A 338 -26.22 -8.13 -10.75
C MET A 338 -25.79 -6.67 -10.89
N VAL A 339 -26.70 -5.82 -11.36
CA VAL A 339 -26.41 -4.39 -11.59
C VAL A 339 -26.19 -3.68 -10.25
N TRP A 340 -27.02 -4.01 -9.24
CA TRP A 340 -26.90 -3.43 -7.90
C TRP A 340 -25.58 -3.79 -7.25
N TRP A 341 -25.19 -5.07 -7.25
CA TRP A 341 -23.93 -5.52 -6.66
C TRP A 341 -22.70 -5.00 -7.41
N ALA A 342 -22.77 -4.94 -8.75
CA ALA A 342 -21.70 -4.34 -9.55
C ALA A 342 -21.53 -2.83 -9.25
N ALA A 343 -22.64 -2.09 -9.16
CA ALA A 343 -22.63 -0.67 -8.80
C ALA A 343 -22.09 -0.46 -7.36
N SER A 344 -22.52 -1.26 -6.40
CA SER A 344 -22.04 -1.21 -5.01
C SER A 344 -20.54 -1.49 -4.91
N SER A 345 -20.03 -2.49 -5.68
CA SER A 345 -18.60 -2.78 -5.81
C SER A 345 -17.84 -1.60 -6.42
N ALA A 346 -18.36 -1.00 -7.49
CA ALA A 346 -17.75 0.17 -8.13
C ALA A 346 -17.72 1.39 -7.19
N ILE A 347 -18.77 1.65 -6.44
CA ILE A 347 -18.82 2.73 -5.44
C ILE A 347 -17.77 2.51 -4.35
N SER A 348 -17.67 1.28 -3.83
CA SER A 348 -16.63 0.93 -2.84
C SER A 348 -15.23 1.15 -3.42
N GLY A 349 -14.99 0.73 -4.68
CA GLY A 349 -13.74 0.94 -5.38
C GLY A 349 -13.43 2.43 -5.63
N PHE A 350 -14.43 3.24 -5.94
CA PHE A 350 -14.29 4.69 -6.08
C PHE A 350 -13.86 5.34 -4.75
N GLY A 351 -14.52 4.98 -3.65
CA GLY A 351 -14.11 5.44 -2.32
C GLY A 351 -12.64 5.09 -2.04
N MET A 352 -12.22 3.85 -2.32
CA MET A 352 -10.82 3.43 -2.16
C MET A 352 -9.86 4.22 -3.06
N ALA A 353 -10.25 4.57 -4.27
CA ALA A 353 -9.43 5.39 -5.16
C ALA A 353 -9.21 6.81 -4.61
N LEU A 354 -10.20 7.37 -3.92
CA LEU A 354 -10.09 8.70 -3.30
C LEU A 354 -9.11 8.71 -2.12
N LEU A 355 -9.02 7.65 -1.34
CA LEU A 355 -8.23 7.64 -0.09
C LEU A 355 -6.86 6.97 -0.21
N TYR A 356 -6.71 5.94 -0.99
CA TYR A 356 -5.52 5.10 -0.96
C TYR A 356 -4.19 5.82 -1.25
N PRO A 357 -4.03 6.58 -2.37
CA PRO A 357 -2.83 7.37 -2.60
C PRO A 357 -2.76 8.60 -1.68
N ASN A 358 -3.90 9.18 -1.33
CA ASN A 358 -3.98 10.47 -0.69
C ASN A 358 -3.69 10.42 0.81
N LEU A 359 -4.02 9.32 1.50
CA LEU A 359 -3.60 9.09 2.89
C LEU A 359 -2.06 9.04 3.00
N SER A 360 -1.40 8.32 2.09
CA SER A 360 0.06 8.28 2.05
C SER A 360 0.67 9.65 1.71
N ALA A 361 0.03 10.41 0.80
CA ALA A 361 0.44 11.77 0.46
C ALA A 361 0.33 12.70 1.68
N ALA A 362 -0.80 12.64 2.38
CA ALA A 362 -1.04 13.41 3.61
C ALA A 362 0.02 13.15 4.68
N VAL A 363 0.37 11.88 4.91
CA VAL A 363 1.46 11.51 5.84
C VAL A 363 2.80 12.08 5.37
N ALA A 364 3.10 11.99 4.07
CA ALA A 364 4.34 12.50 3.51
C ALA A 364 4.44 14.04 3.62
N ASP A 365 3.31 14.75 3.46
CA ASP A 365 3.26 16.23 3.51
C ASP A 365 3.65 16.78 4.88
N ILE A 366 3.24 16.12 5.96
CA ILE A 366 3.50 16.56 7.34
C ILE A 366 4.66 15.81 8.02
N SER A 367 5.36 14.93 7.28
CA SER A 367 6.54 14.23 7.78
C SER A 367 7.81 14.93 7.32
N HIS A 368 8.67 15.31 8.29
CA HIS A 368 9.95 15.95 7.96
C HIS A 368 10.83 15.05 7.09
N PRO A 369 11.51 15.58 6.05
CA PRO A 369 12.27 14.77 5.09
C PRO A 369 13.32 13.84 5.71
N SER A 370 13.94 14.23 6.84
CA SER A 370 14.96 13.43 7.52
C SER A 370 14.44 12.11 8.11
N TRP A 371 13.14 12.02 8.45
CA TRP A 371 12.50 10.82 8.98
C TRP A 371 11.23 10.39 8.21
N ARG A 372 11.03 10.92 6.98
CA ARG A 372 9.89 10.56 6.11
C ARG A 372 9.83 9.07 5.81
N GLY A 373 10.98 8.42 5.63
CA GLY A 373 11.03 6.97 5.44
C GLY A 373 10.42 6.21 6.61
N SER A 374 10.78 6.59 7.85
CA SER A 374 10.18 6.02 9.06
C SER A 374 8.68 6.31 9.15
N ALA A 375 8.26 7.55 8.86
CA ALA A 375 6.85 7.93 8.89
C ALA A 375 6.00 7.08 7.93
N ILE A 376 6.43 6.97 6.68
CA ILE A 376 5.75 6.12 5.68
C ILE A 376 5.77 4.65 6.12
N GLY A 377 6.89 4.18 6.69
CA GLY A 377 7.01 2.82 7.22
C GLY A 377 6.02 2.54 8.35
N ILE A 378 5.85 3.48 9.30
CA ILE A 378 4.91 3.37 10.42
C ILE A 378 3.45 3.44 9.92
N TYR A 379 3.14 4.37 9.02
CA TYR A 379 1.83 4.44 8.39
C TYR A 379 1.48 3.11 7.72
N ARG A 380 2.40 2.55 6.94
CA ARG A 380 2.20 1.26 6.26
C ARG A 380 2.17 0.08 7.23
N PHE A 381 2.86 0.15 8.37
CA PHE A 381 2.72 -0.82 9.45
C PHE A 381 1.27 -0.89 9.94
N TRP A 382 0.71 0.24 10.35
CA TRP A 382 -0.68 0.30 10.81
C TRP A 382 -1.66 -0.12 9.72
N ARG A 383 -1.47 0.37 8.50
CA ARG A 383 -2.31 0.05 7.36
C ARG A 383 -2.33 -1.46 7.08
N ASP A 384 -1.17 -2.08 6.92
CA ASP A 384 -1.10 -3.49 6.53
C ASP A 384 -1.45 -4.42 7.69
N LEU A 385 -1.32 -3.98 8.97
CA LEU A 385 -1.88 -4.65 10.14
C LEU A 385 -3.41 -4.74 10.07
N GLY A 386 -4.04 -3.78 9.40
CA GLY A 386 -5.48 -3.75 9.15
C GLY A 386 -6.01 -4.98 8.42
N TYR A 387 -5.21 -5.66 7.57
CA TYR A 387 -5.61 -6.93 6.97
C TYR A 387 -5.92 -7.99 8.03
N GLY A 388 -5.04 -8.14 9.02
CA GLY A 388 -5.20 -9.12 10.10
C GLY A 388 -6.33 -8.75 11.05
N ILE A 389 -6.35 -7.51 11.54
CA ILE A 389 -7.38 -7.00 12.46
C ILE A 389 -8.76 -7.01 11.78
N GLY A 390 -8.82 -6.59 10.51
CA GLY A 390 -10.04 -6.62 9.72
C GLY A 390 -10.58 -8.03 9.55
N ALA A 391 -9.74 -8.97 9.11
CA ALA A 391 -10.17 -10.36 8.92
C ALA A 391 -10.68 -11.00 10.21
N LEU A 392 -10.04 -10.73 11.36
CA LEU A 392 -10.51 -11.19 12.67
C LEU A 392 -11.85 -10.53 13.05
N GLY A 393 -11.99 -9.21 12.86
CA GLY A 393 -13.24 -8.48 13.16
C GLY A 393 -14.40 -8.95 12.30
N LEU A 394 -14.17 -9.15 11.00
CA LEU A 394 -15.14 -9.69 10.05
C LEU A 394 -15.61 -11.08 10.44
N GLY A 395 -14.65 -11.98 10.73
CA GLY A 395 -14.94 -13.35 11.16
C GLY A 395 -15.72 -13.38 12.45
N LEU A 396 -15.36 -12.57 13.44
CA LEU A 396 -16.07 -12.45 14.72
C LEU A 396 -17.49 -11.90 14.54
N ALA A 397 -17.67 -10.84 13.76
CA ALA A 397 -18.98 -10.25 13.49
C ALA A 397 -19.94 -11.27 12.84
N ALA A 398 -19.44 -12.02 11.84
CA ALA A 398 -20.22 -13.06 11.19
C ALA A 398 -20.52 -14.26 12.13
N HIS A 399 -19.52 -14.66 12.95
CA HIS A 399 -19.66 -15.79 13.87
C HIS A 399 -20.69 -15.51 14.98
N VAL A 400 -20.57 -14.35 15.64
CA VAL A 400 -21.44 -13.97 16.76
C VAL A 400 -22.91 -13.79 16.32
N SER A 401 -23.11 -13.19 15.14
CA SER A 401 -24.46 -12.96 14.61
C SER A 401 -25.07 -14.19 13.92
N GLY A 402 -24.25 -15.14 13.49
CA GLY A 402 -24.67 -16.23 12.59
C GLY A 402 -25.00 -15.80 11.17
N GLN A 403 -24.70 -14.54 10.78
CA GLN A 403 -25.04 -13.98 9.49
C GLN A 403 -23.83 -13.33 8.81
N ILE A 404 -23.60 -13.65 7.54
CA ILE A 404 -22.50 -13.09 6.76
C ILE A 404 -22.63 -11.57 6.57
N GLN A 405 -23.86 -11.04 6.51
CA GLN A 405 -24.15 -9.61 6.35
C GLN A 405 -23.57 -8.76 7.48
N SER A 406 -23.40 -9.32 8.68
CA SER A 406 -22.80 -8.62 9.82
C SER A 406 -21.35 -8.24 9.59
N ALA A 407 -20.62 -9.00 8.76
CA ALA A 407 -19.28 -8.63 8.34
C ALA A 407 -19.27 -7.36 7.47
N PHE A 408 -20.25 -7.21 6.58
CA PHE A 408 -20.42 -6.00 5.74
C PHE A 408 -20.76 -4.78 6.59
N TRP A 409 -21.72 -4.93 7.53
CA TRP A 409 -22.06 -3.85 8.45
C TRP A 409 -20.92 -3.44 9.35
N PHE A 410 -20.13 -4.40 9.85
CA PHE A 410 -18.92 -4.11 10.63
C PHE A 410 -17.97 -3.21 9.85
N VAL A 411 -17.68 -3.54 8.58
CA VAL A 411 -16.77 -2.74 7.74
C VAL A 411 -17.38 -1.40 7.38
N ALA A 412 -18.66 -1.36 6.98
CA ALA A 412 -19.35 -0.12 6.63
C ALA A 412 -19.35 0.89 7.79
N LEU A 413 -19.71 0.43 8.98
CA LEU A 413 -19.71 1.26 10.19
C LEU A 413 -18.28 1.69 10.59
N ALA A 414 -17.30 0.78 10.50
CA ALA A 414 -15.91 1.11 10.76
C ALA A 414 -15.37 2.18 9.80
N MET A 415 -15.70 2.09 8.49
CA MET A 415 -15.32 3.09 7.49
C MET A 415 -15.95 4.46 7.76
N ILE A 416 -17.26 4.49 8.07
CA ILE A 416 -17.98 5.75 8.37
C ILE A 416 -17.42 6.37 9.65
N ALA A 417 -17.24 5.58 10.72
CA ALA A 417 -16.69 6.06 11.99
C ALA A 417 -15.25 6.58 11.81
N SER A 418 -14.42 5.84 11.09
CA SER A 418 -13.04 6.23 10.80
C SER A 418 -12.97 7.51 9.97
N GLY A 419 -13.83 7.66 8.95
CA GLY A 419 -13.96 8.89 8.18
C GLY A 419 -14.39 10.08 9.05
N SER A 420 -15.30 9.85 10.01
CA SER A 420 -15.75 10.88 10.96
C SER A 420 -14.65 11.27 11.95
N ILE A 421 -13.85 10.32 12.43
CA ILE A 421 -12.67 10.60 13.25
C ILE A 421 -11.65 11.42 12.45
N LEU A 422 -11.42 11.05 11.19
CA LEU A 422 -10.51 11.77 10.30
C LEU A 422 -11.01 13.20 10.03
N TRP A 423 -12.33 13.38 9.83
CA TRP A 423 -12.95 14.69 9.68
C TRP A 423 -12.72 15.59 10.91
N TRP A 424 -12.86 15.04 12.09
CA TRP A 424 -12.80 15.80 13.34
C TRP A 424 -11.36 16.07 13.83
N LEU A 425 -10.42 15.12 13.66
CA LEU A 425 -9.05 15.21 14.18
C LEU A 425 -8.03 15.58 13.11
N GLY A 426 -8.37 15.37 11.83
CA GLY A 426 -7.50 15.68 10.71
C GLY A 426 -7.59 17.13 10.27
N GLU A 427 -6.67 17.55 9.44
CA GLU A 427 -6.64 18.84 8.77
C GLU A 427 -6.11 18.70 7.35
N GLU A 428 -6.24 19.77 6.54
CA GLU A 428 -5.60 19.80 5.23
C GLU A 428 -4.08 19.78 5.38
N THR A 429 -3.42 18.84 4.72
CA THR A 429 -1.97 18.64 4.83
C THR A 429 -1.21 19.16 3.63
N HIS A 430 -1.91 19.47 2.52
CA HIS A 430 -1.26 19.98 1.31
C HIS A 430 -0.60 21.34 1.57
N PRO A 431 0.74 21.49 1.43
CA PRO A 431 1.46 22.68 1.84
C PRO A 431 1.01 23.96 1.11
N GLY A 432 0.52 23.84 -0.12
CA GLY A 432 0.01 24.97 -0.90
C GLY A 432 -1.38 25.46 -0.47
N LEU A 433 -2.17 24.62 0.22
CA LEU A 433 -3.53 24.95 0.65
C LEU A 433 -3.60 25.26 2.15
N ASN A 434 -2.65 24.78 2.93
CA ASN A 434 -2.53 25.05 4.36
C ASN A 434 -1.09 25.35 4.75
N PRO A 435 -0.50 26.46 4.26
CA PRO A 435 0.87 26.83 4.56
C PRO A 435 1.04 27.20 6.03
N MET A 436 2.25 26.99 6.57
CA MET A 436 2.60 27.50 7.90
C MET A 436 2.63 29.02 7.86
N PRO A 437 2.07 29.74 8.84
CA PRO A 437 2.21 31.20 8.94
C PRO A 437 3.69 31.61 8.96
N PRO A 438 4.04 32.80 8.45
CA PRO A 438 5.39 33.34 8.53
C PRO A 438 5.87 33.39 9.99
N ALA A 439 7.18 33.23 10.19
CA ALA A 439 7.77 33.14 11.54
C ALA A 439 7.60 34.39 12.41
N ALA A 440 7.12 35.50 11.85
CA ALA A 440 6.94 36.77 12.51
C ALA A 440 5.75 36.84 13.53
N ASP A 441 4.82 35.87 13.45
CA ASP A 441 3.60 35.90 14.29
C ASP A 441 3.69 34.94 15.51
N ARG A 442 4.89 34.64 15.97
CA ARG A 442 5.13 33.83 17.17
C ARG A 442 5.78 34.63 18.31
N GLU A 443 5.13 35.68 18.75
CA GLU A 443 5.37 36.30 20.06
C GLU A 443 4.46 35.71 21.14
#